data_c67b1e9b6ae38db795c8c1b86e59bb3e
#
_entry.id   c67b1e9b6ae38db795c8c1b86e59bb3e
#
_cell.length_a   1.000
_cell.length_b   1.000
_cell.length_c   1.000
_cell.angle_alpha   90.00
_cell.angle_beta   90.00
_cell.angle_gamma   90.00
#
_symmetry.space_group_name_H-M   'P 1'
#
loop_
_entity.id
_entity.type
_entity.pdbx_description
1 polymer ?
#
loop_
_entity_poly.entity_id
_entity_poly.type
_entity_poly.pdbx_seq_one_letter_code
_entity_poly.pdbx_strand_id
1 'polypeptide(L)'
;MESNTLFSNLNEIYLGLLPESLSWAAYLGTGFTIILILVNALLMLTAFGTYMERRVLGRFQTRLGPNRVGPFGLLQPLADLLKLIIKEDLRPVTADRLTFFLAPVLMVTSMLVVVAVVPFGNGSFLADLNIGVLYLVGIPTIATVSIFLGGWGSGNRFALLGAARAVAMLISYEVPMIVSLAGVLILAGSMSLVEVVEAQRLPFILLQPLAFFVFIVSASAEMNRSPFDLMEAESELTAGFHTEFSGMRFGLVQLAEFGEVVITSAILSTLFLRGWENPFIPSDWQQVLPAQIWFIGKVLFFMFIFTWIRATLPRMRIDQVMAFAWKVLFPLALINMFVTAALVVVWPDPDPTYTQLWVMVGVNWAVAIGCLVCFTRGLDRHGKKPTASVQLVQMPAEVS
;
A
#
# COMPACT_ATOMS: atom_id res chain seq x y z
N MET A 1 -27.17 -6.22 -9.19
CA MET A 1 -26.21 -5.47 -10.03
C MET A 1 -26.75 -4.05 -10.16
N GLU A 2 -26.49 -3.23 -9.17
CA GLU A 2 -26.71 -1.80 -9.31
C GLU A 2 -25.72 -1.31 -10.37
N SER A 3 -26.29 -0.73 -11.38
CA SER A 3 -25.62 -0.33 -12.61
C SER A 3 -24.45 0.59 -12.28
N ASN A 4 -23.26 0.23 -12.74
CA ASN A 4 -22.14 1.14 -12.81
C ASN A 4 -22.58 2.40 -13.55
N THR A 5 -23.01 3.42 -12.80
CA THR A 5 -23.64 4.63 -13.33
C THR A 5 -22.70 5.39 -14.27
N LEU A 6 -21.39 5.30 -14.01
CA LEU A 6 -20.35 5.90 -14.85
C LEU A 6 -20.24 5.16 -16.19
N PHE A 7 -20.31 3.82 -16.17
CA PHE A 7 -20.29 3.03 -17.40
C PHE A 7 -21.57 3.23 -18.22
N SER A 8 -22.74 3.19 -17.59
CA SER A 8 -24.02 3.36 -18.28
C SER A 8 -24.14 4.73 -18.95
N ASN A 9 -23.82 5.81 -18.23
CA ASN A 9 -23.89 7.17 -18.78
C ASN A 9 -22.92 7.36 -19.97
N LEU A 10 -21.69 6.86 -19.89
CA LEU A 10 -20.75 6.93 -21.01
C LEU A 10 -21.20 6.06 -22.18
N ASN A 11 -21.76 4.87 -21.91
CA ASN A 11 -22.23 3.99 -22.96
C ASN A 11 -23.42 4.59 -23.71
N GLU A 12 -24.35 5.26 -23.03
CA GLU A 12 -25.43 6.01 -23.66
C GLU A 12 -24.94 7.11 -24.61
N ILE A 13 -23.89 7.84 -24.20
CA ILE A 13 -23.26 8.85 -25.07
C ILE A 13 -22.69 8.21 -26.34
N TYR A 14 -21.99 7.07 -26.22
CA TYR A 14 -21.43 6.36 -27.37
C TYR A 14 -22.53 5.75 -28.27
N LEU A 15 -23.62 5.22 -27.69
CA LEU A 15 -24.76 4.71 -28.45
C LEU A 15 -25.50 5.82 -29.20
N GLY A 16 -25.51 7.04 -28.66
CA GLY A 16 -26.06 8.20 -29.36
C GLY A 16 -25.21 8.70 -30.54
N LEU A 17 -23.90 8.36 -30.54
CA LEU A 17 -22.96 8.75 -31.59
C LEU A 17 -22.78 7.69 -32.69
N LEU A 18 -23.07 6.42 -32.41
CA LEU A 18 -22.84 5.28 -33.29
C LEU A 18 -24.15 4.68 -33.78
N PRO A 19 -24.23 4.15 -35.02
CA PRO A 19 -25.39 3.43 -35.50
C PRO A 19 -25.63 2.13 -34.72
N GLU A 20 -26.87 1.70 -34.57
CA GLU A 20 -27.28 0.50 -33.79
C GLU A 20 -26.50 -0.78 -34.15
N SER A 21 -26.06 -0.92 -35.42
CA SER A 21 -25.24 -2.05 -35.88
C SER A 21 -23.85 -2.12 -35.23
N LEU A 22 -23.40 -1.04 -34.63
CA LEU A 22 -22.06 -0.89 -33.97
C LEU A 22 -22.16 -0.78 -32.45
N SER A 23 -23.23 -1.27 -31.83
CA SER A 23 -23.43 -1.26 -30.37
C SER A 23 -22.28 -1.95 -29.60
N TRP A 24 -21.66 -3.01 -30.15
CA TRP A 24 -20.50 -3.66 -29.58
C TRP A 24 -19.28 -2.72 -29.53
N ALA A 25 -19.12 -1.83 -30.53
CA ALA A 25 -18.03 -0.85 -30.56
C ALA A 25 -18.26 0.26 -29.52
N ALA A 26 -19.52 0.63 -29.25
CA ALA A 26 -19.86 1.54 -28.16
C ALA A 26 -19.43 0.96 -26.81
N TYR A 27 -19.72 -0.31 -26.54
CA TYR A 27 -19.35 -1.00 -25.32
C TYR A 27 -17.82 -1.04 -25.13
N LEU A 28 -17.06 -1.43 -26.15
CA LEU A 28 -15.61 -1.45 -26.10
C LEU A 28 -15.00 -0.04 -25.96
N GLY A 29 -15.56 0.93 -26.66
CA GLY A 29 -15.15 2.33 -26.58
C GLY A 29 -15.36 2.92 -25.18
N THR A 30 -16.48 2.61 -24.54
CA THR A 30 -16.76 3.00 -23.16
C THR A 30 -15.75 2.39 -22.19
N GLY A 31 -15.51 1.08 -22.28
CA GLY A 31 -14.52 0.39 -21.45
C GLY A 31 -13.11 0.98 -21.63
N PHE A 32 -12.68 1.22 -22.87
CA PHE A 32 -11.40 1.80 -23.17
C PHE A 32 -11.23 3.22 -22.60
N THR A 33 -12.27 4.07 -22.72
CA THR A 33 -12.21 5.43 -22.15
C THR A 33 -12.14 5.43 -20.64
N ILE A 34 -12.87 4.57 -19.95
CA ILE A 34 -12.79 4.45 -18.48
C ILE A 34 -11.40 4.01 -18.05
N ILE A 35 -10.85 2.97 -18.69
CA ILE A 35 -9.49 2.50 -18.41
C ILE A 35 -8.48 3.63 -18.62
N LEU A 36 -8.59 4.38 -19.71
CA LEU A 36 -7.69 5.48 -20.02
C LEU A 36 -7.78 6.59 -18.97
N ILE A 37 -8.98 6.95 -18.53
CA ILE A 37 -9.19 7.95 -17.45
C ILE A 37 -8.55 7.45 -16.15
N LEU A 38 -8.79 6.21 -15.74
CA LEU A 38 -8.28 5.65 -14.49
C LEU A 38 -6.77 5.54 -14.48
N VAL A 39 -6.18 5.03 -15.56
CA VAL A 39 -4.72 4.93 -15.69
C VAL A 39 -4.07 6.32 -15.63
N ASN A 40 -4.62 7.32 -16.35
CA ASN A 40 -4.10 8.69 -16.28
C ASN A 40 -4.27 9.31 -14.90
N ALA A 41 -5.41 9.08 -14.23
CA ALA A 41 -5.63 9.57 -12.87
C ALA A 41 -4.60 8.96 -11.89
N LEU A 42 -4.36 7.64 -11.98
CA LEU A 42 -3.34 6.97 -11.18
C LEU A 42 -1.94 7.52 -11.44
N LEU A 43 -1.54 7.67 -12.72
CA LEU A 43 -0.25 8.24 -13.10
C LEU A 43 -0.08 9.67 -12.60
N MET A 44 -1.13 10.50 -12.67
CA MET A 44 -1.12 11.85 -12.12
C MET A 44 -1.00 11.87 -10.59
N LEU A 45 -1.73 11.00 -9.89
CA LEU A 45 -1.62 10.87 -8.44
C LEU A 45 -0.23 10.37 -8.02
N THR A 46 0.33 9.43 -8.78
CA THR A 46 1.69 8.92 -8.56
C THR A 46 2.74 10.03 -8.76
N ALA A 47 2.63 10.81 -9.85
CA ALA A 47 3.50 11.95 -10.10
C ALA A 47 3.35 13.02 -9.00
N PHE A 48 2.12 13.30 -8.57
CA PHE A 48 1.88 14.21 -7.44
C PHE A 48 2.45 13.64 -6.13
N GLY A 49 2.38 12.32 -5.92
CA GLY A 49 2.97 11.64 -4.77
C GLY A 49 4.47 11.85 -4.67
N THR A 50 5.21 11.73 -5.79
CA THR A 50 6.67 11.99 -5.81
C THR A 50 7.00 13.45 -5.47
N TYR A 51 6.22 14.39 -5.99
CA TYR A 51 6.37 15.82 -5.66
C TYR A 51 6.08 16.08 -4.18
N MET A 52 4.95 15.57 -3.68
CA MET A 52 4.52 15.74 -2.28
C MET A 52 5.58 15.19 -1.32
N GLU A 53 6.06 13.98 -1.56
CA GLU A 53 7.08 13.34 -0.73
C GLU A 53 8.35 14.16 -0.64
N ARG A 54 8.92 14.58 -1.79
CA ARG A 54 10.13 15.41 -1.82
C ARG A 54 9.96 16.73 -1.10
N ARG A 55 8.76 17.32 -1.17
CA ARG A 55 8.47 18.60 -0.53
C ARG A 55 8.25 18.47 0.96
N VAL A 56 7.54 17.44 1.40
CA VAL A 56 7.31 17.12 2.81
C VAL A 56 8.62 16.74 3.50
N LEU A 57 9.40 15.81 2.91
CA LEU A 57 10.73 15.45 3.42
C LEU A 57 11.67 16.66 3.51
N GLY A 58 11.65 17.56 2.51
CA GLY A 58 12.41 18.80 2.56
C GLY A 58 12.07 19.65 3.78
N ARG A 59 10.76 19.78 4.12
CA ARG A 59 10.30 20.51 5.31
C ARG A 59 10.79 19.87 6.61
N PHE A 60 10.72 18.53 6.74
CA PHE A 60 11.24 17.81 7.91
C PHE A 60 12.76 17.96 8.06
N GLN A 61 13.47 18.05 6.95
CA GLN A 61 14.94 18.25 6.93
C GLN A 61 15.36 19.73 6.94
N THR A 62 14.44 20.67 7.22
CA THR A 62 14.70 22.13 7.24
C THR A 62 15.29 22.68 5.93
N ARG A 63 14.99 22.05 4.79
CA ARG A 63 15.41 22.49 3.44
C ARG A 63 14.22 22.68 2.51
N LEU A 64 14.43 23.46 1.44
CA LEU A 64 13.43 23.62 0.40
C LEU A 64 13.41 22.38 -0.51
N GLY A 65 12.23 21.80 -0.73
CA GLY A 65 12.00 20.81 -1.77
C GLY A 65 12.01 21.43 -3.18
N PRO A 66 11.56 20.69 -4.22
CA PRO A 66 11.48 21.18 -5.58
C PRO A 66 10.70 22.51 -5.64
N ASN A 67 11.28 23.55 -6.25
CA ASN A 67 10.68 24.89 -6.31
C ASN A 67 10.91 25.65 -7.63
N ARG A 68 11.75 25.11 -8.55
CA ARG A 68 12.19 25.87 -9.75
C ARG A 68 11.45 25.48 -11.02
N VAL A 69 11.04 24.21 -11.18
CA VAL A 69 10.44 23.72 -12.42
C VAL A 69 8.92 23.87 -12.36
N GLY A 70 8.40 24.85 -13.10
CA GLY A 70 6.98 25.24 -13.07
C GLY A 70 6.57 25.97 -11.79
N PRO A 71 5.26 26.27 -11.60
CA PRO A 71 4.78 26.94 -10.42
C PRO A 71 5.04 26.10 -9.18
N PHE A 72 5.80 26.62 -8.23
CA PHE A 72 6.18 25.97 -6.99
C PHE A 72 6.89 24.60 -7.14
N GLY A 73 7.46 24.29 -8.33
CA GLY A 73 8.12 23.02 -8.59
C GLY A 73 7.18 21.85 -8.98
N LEU A 74 5.91 22.12 -9.29
CA LEU A 74 4.90 21.11 -9.59
C LEU A 74 5.24 20.25 -10.84
N LEU A 75 5.96 20.84 -11.81
CA LEU A 75 6.37 20.14 -13.03
C LEU A 75 7.67 19.31 -12.88
N GLN A 76 8.23 19.24 -11.68
CA GLN A 76 9.44 18.47 -11.44
C GLN A 76 9.31 16.97 -11.80
N PRO A 77 8.21 16.26 -11.48
CA PRO A 77 8.05 14.85 -11.88
C PRO A 77 8.08 14.66 -13.40
N LEU A 78 7.50 15.61 -14.15
CA LEU A 78 7.54 15.57 -15.61
C LEU A 78 8.98 15.76 -16.14
N ALA A 79 9.74 16.68 -15.56
CA ALA A 79 11.14 16.87 -15.92
C ALA A 79 11.99 15.62 -15.61
N ASP A 80 11.73 14.96 -14.48
CA ASP A 80 12.40 13.72 -14.11
C ASP A 80 12.04 12.58 -15.08
N LEU A 81 10.79 12.49 -15.51
CA LEU A 81 10.35 11.52 -16.53
C LEU A 81 11.07 11.75 -17.86
N LEU A 82 11.09 12.98 -18.37
CA LEU A 82 11.77 13.34 -19.62
C LEU A 82 13.27 13.00 -19.54
N LYS A 83 13.91 13.29 -18.42
CA LYS A 83 15.31 12.92 -18.18
C LYS A 83 15.54 11.43 -18.30
N LEU A 84 14.65 10.60 -17.72
CA LEU A 84 14.79 9.13 -17.78
C LEU A 84 14.53 8.56 -19.16
N ILE A 85 13.65 9.17 -19.97
CA ILE A 85 13.40 8.78 -21.37
C ILE A 85 14.62 9.04 -22.24
N ILE A 86 15.29 10.20 -22.06
CA ILE A 86 16.45 10.61 -22.88
C ILE A 86 17.71 9.89 -22.42
N LYS A 87 17.75 9.41 -21.16
CA LYS A 87 18.92 8.73 -20.62
C LYS A 87 19.17 7.39 -21.32
N GLU A 88 20.43 7.11 -21.63
CA GLU A 88 20.83 5.84 -22.23
C GLU A 88 20.45 4.64 -21.35
N ASP A 89 19.85 3.64 -21.99
CA ASP A 89 19.43 2.39 -21.32
C ASP A 89 20.55 1.34 -21.45
N LEU A 90 21.40 1.27 -20.43
CA LEU A 90 22.51 0.34 -20.37
C LEU A 90 22.05 -1.03 -19.85
N ARG A 91 22.54 -2.09 -20.49
CA ARG A 91 22.32 -3.46 -20.06
C ARG A 91 23.65 -4.16 -19.83
N PRO A 92 23.88 -4.79 -18.67
CA PRO A 92 25.07 -5.62 -18.44
C PRO A 92 25.16 -6.77 -19.44
N VAL A 93 26.37 -7.14 -19.86
CA VAL A 93 26.59 -8.25 -20.80
C VAL A 93 26.15 -9.59 -20.20
N THR A 94 26.26 -9.73 -18.89
CA THR A 94 25.89 -10.93 -18.13
C THR A 94 24.40 -11.06 -17.87
N ALA A 95 23.61 -10.00 -18.12
CA ALA A 95 22.18 -10.00 -17.83
C ALA A 95 21.38 -10.83 -18.84
N ASP A 96 20.46 -11.66 -18.34
CA ASP A 96 19.49 -12.36 -19.17
C ASP A 96 18.48 -11.37 -19.77
N ARG A 97 18.35 -11.41 -21.11
CA ARG A 97 17.60 -10.41 -21.86
C ARG A 97 16.12 -10.42 -21.55
N LEU A 98 15.53 -11.62 -21.40
CA LEU A 98 14.09 -11.78 -21.24
C LEU A 98 13.66 -11.40 -19.83
N THR A 99 14.29 -11.99 -18.81
CA THR A 99 13.94 -11.78 -17.40
C THR A 99 14.21 -10.34 -16.97
N PHE A 100 15.32 -9.74 -17.42
CA PHE A 100 15.68 -8.36 -17.13
C PHE A 100 14.72 -7.33 -17.76
N PHE A 101 14.13 -7.65 -18.93
CA PHE A 101 13.10 -6.80 -19.54
C PHE A 101 11.74 -7.01 -18.90
N LEU A 102 11.38 -8.26 -18.57
CA LEU A 102 10.06 -8.63 -18.08
C LEU A 102 9.80 -8.09 -16.65
N ALA A 103 10.83 -8.02 -15.81
CA ALA A 103 10.72 -7.62 -14.42
C ALA A 103 10.03 -6.22 -14.24
N PRO A 104 10.55 -5.10 -14.78
CA PRO A 104 9.89 -3.80 -14.60
C PRO A 104 8.50 -3.74 -15.27
N VAL A 105 8.28 -4.50 -16.35
CA VAL A 105 6.96 -4.56 -17.01
C VAL A 105 5.94 -5.24 -16.12
N LEU A 106 6.26 -6.37 -15.52
CA LEU A 106 5.37 -7.07 -14.59
C LEU A 106 5.05 -6.22 -13.35
N MET A 107 6.04 -5.49 -12.85
CA MET A 107 5.87 -4.62 -11.68
C MET A 107 4.85 -3.50 -11.95
N VAL A 108 4.96 -2.82 -13.09
CA VAL A 108 3.99 -1.80 -13.49
C VAL A 108 2.64 -2.41 -13.84
N THR A 109 2.62 -3.58 -14.48
CA THR A 109 1.37 -4.25 -14.85
C THR A 109 0.57 -4.64 -13.61
N SER A 110 1.20 -5.21 -12.58
CA SER A 110 0.53 -5.55 -11.32
C SER A 110 -0.11 -4.31 -10.68
N MET A 111 0.64 -3.21 -10.57
CA MET A 111 0.15 -1.94 -10.09
C MET A 111 -1.07 -1.43 -10.88
N LEU A 112 -1.04 -1.44 -12.21
CA LEU A 112 -2.15 -0.94 -13.03
C LEU A 112 -3.40 -1.82 -12.92
N VAL A 113 -3.23 -3.13 -12.84
CA VAL A 113 -4.34 -4.08 -12.81
C VAL A 113 -5.10 -4.02 -11.48
N VAL A 114 -4.43 -3.78 -10.36
CA VAL A 114 -5.08 -3.65 -9.04
C VAL A 114 -6.11 -2.52 -9.00
N VAL A 115 -5.88 -1.41 -9.70
CA VAL A 115 -6.79 -0.24 -9.70
C VAL A 115 -8.17 -0.58 -10.27
N ALA A 116 -8.29 -1.62 -11.10
CA ALA A 116 -9.55 -2.00 -11.74
C ALA A 116 -10.67 -2.33 -10.74
N VAL A 117 -10.33 -2.77 -9.54
CA VAL A 117 -11.28 -3.22 -8.51
C VAL A 117 -11.54 -2.16 -7.44
N VAL A 118 -10.74 -1.10 -7.40
CA VAL A 118 -10.88 -0.02 -6.40
C VAL A 118 -12.10 0.85 -6.74
N PRO A 119 -13.12 0.94 -5.88
CA PRO A 119 -14.26 1.82 -6.09
C PRO A 119 -13.93 3.27 -5.70
N PHE A 120 -14.19 4.21 -6.59
CA PHE A 120 -13.90 5.65 -6.36
C PHE A 120 -15.12 6.44 -5.89
N GLY A 121 -16.33 5.87 -6.02
CA GLY A 121 -17.58 6.54 -5.68
C GLY A 121 -18.77 5.61 -5.86
N ASN A 122 -19.93 6.05 -5.42
CA ASN A 122 -21.15 5.28 -5.62
C ASN A 122 -21.40 5.06 -7.12
N GLY A 123 -21.48 3.80 -7.55
CA GLY A 123 -21.59 3.42 -8.96
C GLY A 123 -20.39 3.81 -9.85
N SER A 124 -19.26 4.20 -9.27
CA SER A 124 -18.04 4.61 -10.00
C SER A 124 -16.91 3.61 -9.72
N PHE A 125 -16.91 2.51 -10.44
CA PHE A 125 -15.89 1.45 -10.41
C PHE A 125 -15.70 0.88 -11.82
N LEU A 126 -14.56 0.26 -12.09
CA LEU A 126 -14.36 -0.43 -13.37
C LEU A 126 -14.94 -1.84 -13.33
N ALA A 127 -14.64 -2.59 -12.29
CA ALA A 127 -15.14 -3.95 -12.09
C ALA A 127 -15.48 -4.19 -10.61
N ASP A 128 -16.71 -4.60 -10.33
CA ASP A 128 -17.10 -5.12 -9.03
C ASP A 128 -16.96 -6.65 -9.05
N LEU A 129 -15.99 -7.14 -8.32
CA LEU A 129 -15.71 -8.57 -8.22
C LEU A 129 -16.18 -9.09 -6.86
N ASN A 130 -16.97 -10.17 -6.84
CA ASN A 130 -17.38 -10.84 -5.60
C ASN A 130 -16.17 -11.29 -4.73
N ILE A 131 -14.99 -11.42 -5.33
CA ILE A 131 -13.73 -11.78 -4.68
C ILE A 131 -12.73 -10.61 -4.71
N GLY A 132 -13.22 -9.37 -4.68
CA GLY A 132 -12.41 -8.15 -4.85
C GLY A 132 -11.24 -8.05 -3.88
N VAL A 133 -11.44 -8.37 -2.60
CA VAL A 133 -10.35 -8.34 -1.59
C VAL A 133 -9.29 -9.41 -1.87
N LEU A 134 -9.68 -10.61 -2.30
CA LEU A 134 -8.71 -11.65 -2.69
C LEU A 134 -7.88 -11.21 -3.91
N TYR A 135 -8.52 -10.54 -4.86
CA TYR A 135 -7.84 -9.96 -6.02
C TYR A 135 -6.83 -8.88 -5.61
N LEU A 136 -7.19 -8.01 -4.66
CA LEU A 136 -6.29 -6.97 -4.12
C LEU A 136 -5.03 -7.55 -3.46
N VAL A 137 -5.12 -8.71 -2.85
CA VAL A 137 -3.97 -9.38 -2.24
C VAL A 137 -3.18 -10.19 -3.27
N GLY A 138 -3.86 -10.89 -4.17
CA GLY A 138 -3.19 -11.80 -5.13
C GLY A 138 -2.40 -11.09 -6.22
N ILE A 139 -2.84 -9.93 -6.72
CA ILE A 139 -2.14 -9.24 -7.81
C ILE A 139 -0.80 -8.62 -7.37
N PRO A 140 -0.66 -7.97 -6.21
CA PRO A 140 0.64 -7.47 -5.75
C PRO A 140 1.71 -8.54 -5.59
N THR A 141 1.34 -9.80 -5.31
CA THR A 141 2.29 -10.93 -5.27
C THR A 141 3.07 -11.08 -6.59
N ILE A 142 2.49 -10.66 -7.73
CA ILE A 142 3.20 -10.62 -9.03
C ILE A 142 4.36 -9.62 -9.00
N ALA A 143 4.21 -8.49 -8.29
CA ALA A 143 5.29 -7.52 -8.11
C ALA A 143 6.44 -8.14 -7.31
N THR A 144 6.15 -8.92 -6.26
CA THR A 144 7.15 -9.67 -5.48
C THR A 144 7.95 -10.62 -6.36
N VAL A 145 7.27 -11.38 -7.25
CA VAL A 145 7.93 -12.25 -8.23
C VAL A 145 8.79 -11.43 -9.20
N SER A 146 8.31 -10.25 -9.63
CA SER A 146 9.04 -9.40 -10.57
C SER A 146 10.34 -8.84 -9.98
N ILE A 147 10.36 -8.49 -8.68
CA ILE A 147 11.57 -8.08 -7.96
C ILE A 147 12.61 -9.20 -7.97
N PHE A 148 12.18 -10.45 -7.71
CA PHE A 148 13.07 -11.60 -7.78
C PHE A 148 13.63 -11.81 -9.19
N LEU A 149 12.78 -11.74 -10.21
CA LEU A 149 13.20 -11.83 -11.62
C LEU A 149 14.18 -10.73 -12.01
N GLY A 150 13.99 -9.50 -11.49
CA GLY A 150 14.90 -8.37 -11.72
C GLY A 150 16.29 -8.61 -11.16
N GLY A 151 16.38 -9.08 -9.92
CA GLY A 151 17.66 -9.43 -9.29
C GLY A 151 18.35 -10.63 -9.95
N TRP A 152 17.58 -11.67 -10.28
CA TRP A 152 18.09 -12.84 -10.98
C TRP A 152 18.57 -12.48 -12.39
N GLY A 153 17.75 -11.77 -13.17
CA GLY A 153 18.03 -11.38 -14.55
C GLY A 153 19.21 -10.43 -14.70
N SER A 154 19.58 -9.70 -13.64
CA SER A 154 20.73 -8.78 -13.63
C SER A 154 22.07 -9.46 -13.78
N GLY A 155 22.21 -10.76 -13.46
CA GLY A 155 23.45 -11.50 -13.49
C GLY A 155 24.52 -11.02 -12.49
N ASN A 156 24.09 -10.23 -11.48
CA ASN A 156 24.93 -9.69 -10.41
C ASN A 156 24.61 -10.35 -9.08
N ARG A 157 25.63 -10.83 -8.34
CA ARG A 157 25.45 -11.49 -7.04
C ARG A 157 24.83 -10.57 -5.98
N PHE A 158 25.18 -9.30 -6.00
CA PHE A 158 24.64 -8.32 -5.03
C PHE A 158 23.17 -8.01 -5.33
N ALA A 159 22.79 -7.88 -6.60
CA ALA A 159 21.41 -7.69 -7.00
C ALA A 159 20.53 -8.91 -6.62
N LEU A 160 21.04 -10.12 -6.81
CA LEU A 160 20.36 -11.35 -6.41
C LEU A 160 20.15 -11.44 -4.89
N LEU A 161 21.17 -11.11 -4.09
CA LEU A 161 21.06 -11.07 -2.62
C LEU A 161 20.06 -10.00 -2.17
N GLY A 162 20.08 -8.83 -2.80
CA GLY A 162 19.11 -7.77 -2.55
C GLY A 162 17.67 -8.20 -2.84
N ALA A 163 17.44 -8.83 -3.98
CA ALA A 163 16.15 -9.38 -4.37
C ALA A 163 15.66 -10.47 -3.40
N ALA A 164 16.53 -11.41 -3.03
CA ALA A 164 16.17 -12.46 -2.08
C ALA A 164 15.76 -11.91 -0.70
N ARG A 165 16.44 -10.88 -0.20
CA ARG A 165 16.09 -10.19 1.04
C ARG A 165 14.75 -9.45 0.94
N ALA A 166 14.51 -8.77 -0.19
CA ALA A 166 13.27 -8.07 -0.45
C ALA A 166 12.08 -9.05 -0.48
N VAL A 167 12.18 -10.12 -1.24
CA VAL A 167 11.14 -11.15 -1.34
C VAL A 167 10.85 -11.80 0.00
N ALA A 168 11.88 -12.13 0.78
CA ALA A 168 11.69 -12.70 2.12
C ALA A 168 10.91 -11.75 3.04
N MET A 169 11.18 -10.45 2.96
CA MET A 169 10.46 -9.43 3.71
C MET A 169 9.01 -9.31 3.24
N LEU A 170 8.78 -9.15 1.95
CA LEU A 170 7.45 -8.98 1.36
C LEU A 170 6.52 -10.13 1.72
N ILE A 171 6.94 -11.38 1.49
CA ILE A 171 6.14 -12.58 1.85
C ILE A 171 5.85 -12.63 3.35
N SER A 172 6.81 -12.25 4.19
CA SER A 172 6.62 -12.28 5.65
C SER A 172 5.63 -11.24 6.17
N TYR A 173 5.47 -10.11 5.49
CA TYR A 173 4.50 -9.07 5.85
C TYR A 173 3.14 -9.26 5.17
N GLU A 174 3.09 -9.92 4.02
CA GLU A 174 1.85 -10.29 3.34
C GLU A 174 0.97 -11.19 4.22
N VAL A 175 1.56 -12.15 4.95
CA VAL A 175 0.80 -13.07 5.82
C VAL A 175 0.02 -12.33 6.93
N PRO A 176 0.61 -11.51 7.82
CA PRO A 176 -0.14 -10.76 8.81
C PRO A 176 -1.11 -9.74 8.20
N MET A 177 -0.80 -9.19 7.02
CA MET A 177 -1.70 -8.30 6.29
C MET A 177 -2.99 -9.03 5.90
N ILE A 178 -2.89 -10.20 5.27
CA ILE A 178 -4.04 -11.03 4.88
C ILE A 178 -4.89 -11.41 6.10
N VAL A 179 -4.25 -11.83 7.19
CA VAL A 179 -4.97 -12.22 8.42
C VAL A 179 -5.68 -11.01 9.04
N SER A 180 -5.11 -9.81 8.96
CA SER A 180 -5.77 -8.59 9.42
C SER A 180 -7.01 -8.26 8.60
N LEU A 181 -6.95 -8.45 7.29
CA LEU A 181 -8.09 -8.27 6.38
C LEU A 181 -9.19 -9.30 6.63
N ALA A 182 -8.85 -10.54 7.01
CA ALA A 182 -9.84 -11.55 7.34
C ALA A 182 -10.80 -11.07 8.46
N GLY A 183 -10.30 -10.33 9.46
CA GLY A 183 -11.13 -9.69 10.48
C GLY A 183 -12.14 -8.69 9.89
N VAL A 184 -11.71 -7.87 8.92
CA VAL A 184 -12.58 -6.91 8.22
C VAL A 184 -13.64 -7.63 7.41
N LEU A 185 -13.28 -8.71 6.70
CA LEU A 185 -14.20 -9.52 5.90
C LEU A 185 -15.25 -10.24 6.75
N ILE A 186 -14.89 -10.70 7.94
CA ILE A 186 -15.83 -11.32 8.89
C ILE A 186 -16.91 -10.33 9.31
N LEU A 187 -16.56 -9.05 9.52
CA LEU A 187 -17.53 -8.00 9.86
C LEU A 187 -18.39 -7.58 8.66
N ALA A 188 -17.80 -7.50 7.47
CA ALA A 188 -18.51 -7.08 6.26
C ALA A 188 -19.41 -8.18 5.70
N GLY A 189 -19.11 -9.46 5.96
CA GLY A 189 -19.83 -10.62 5.39
C GLY A 189 -19.65 -10.81 3.89
N SER A 190 -18.80 -10.01 3.23
CA SER A 190 -18.53 -10.05 1.80
C SER A 190 -17.06 -9.79 1.47
N MET A 191 -16.61 -10.25 0.29
CA MET A 191 -15.31 -9.96 -0.29
C MET A 191 -15.37 -8.90 -1.40
N SER A 192 -16.56 -8.44 -1.82
CA SER A 192 -16.71 -7.31 -2.74
C SER A 192 -16.34 -6.02 -2.03
N LEU A 193 -15.52 -5.17 -2.66
CA LEU A 193 -15.11 -3.89 -2.08
C LEU A 193 -16.26 -2.90 -1.96
N VAL A 194 -17.22 -2.96 -2.87
CA VAL A 194 -18.40 -2.10 -2.83
C VAL A 194 -19.27 -2.48 -1.64
N GLU A 195 -19.57 -3.77 -1.47
CA GLU A 195 -20.36 -4.28 -0.35
C GLU A 195 -19.64 -4.05 1.00
N VAL A 196 -18.31 -4.16 1.04
CA VAL A 196 -17.52 -3.83 2.24
C VAL A 196 -17.68 -2.36 2.62
N VAL A 197 -17.74 -1.43 1.67
CA VAL A 197 -17.97 0.00 1.96
C VAL A 197 -19.40 0.22 2.46
N GLU A 198 -20.38 -0.39 1.85
CA GLU A 198 -21.79 -0.27 2.24
C GLU A 198 -22.09 -0.88 3.61
N ALA A 199 -21.43 -1.99 3.95
CA ALA A 199 -21.53 -2.63 5.27
C ALA A 199 -20.98 -1.76 6.41
N GLN A 200 -20.16 -0.75 6.12
CA GLN A 200 -19.57 0.13 7.13
C GLN A 200 -20.55 1.17 7.66
N ARG A 201 -21.43 0.83 8.58
CA ARG A 201 -22.27 1.83 9.31
C ARG A 201 -21.41 2.75 10.20
N LEU A 202 -20.38 2.18 10.83
CA LEU A 202 -19.29 2.90 11.49
C LEU A 202 -17.98 2.57 10.77
N PRO A 203 -17.03 3.51 10.69
CA PRO A 203 -15.72 3.25 10.10
C PRO A 203 -15.04 2.06 10.79
N PHE A 204 -14.52 1.11 10.00
CA PHE A 204 -13.86 -0.07 10.56
C PHE A 204 -12.56 0.26 11.32
N ILE A 205 -11.96 1.42 11.10
CA ILE A 205 -10.85 1.91 11.94
C ILE A 205 -11.23 2.01 13.42
N LEU A 206 -12.49 2.36 13.73
CA LEU A 206 -12.99 2.42 15.11
C LEU A 206 -13.34 1.04 15.63
N LEU A 207 -13.95 0.19 14.79
CA LEU A 207 -14.32 -1.17 15.16
C LEU A 207 -13.13 -2.10 15.32
N GLN A 208 -12.07 -1.90 14.51
CA GLN A 208 -10.91 -2.79 14.47
C GLN A 208 -9.58 -2.02 14.48
N PRO A 209 -9.23 -1.33 15.56
CA PRO A 209 -8.01 -0.54 15.65
C PRO A 209 -6.75 -1.41 15.51
N LEU A 210 -6.79 -2.65 15.98
CA LEU A 210 -5.67 -3.59 15.90
C LEU A 210 -5.44 -4.07 14.46
N ALA A 211 -6.51 -4.40 13.71
CA ALA A 211 -6.39 -4.76 12.29
C ALA A 211 -5.85 -3.59 11.48
N PHE A 212 -6.32 -2.38 11.72
CA PHE A 212 -5.82 -1.17 11.06
C PHE A 212 -4.33 -0.97 11.33
N PHE A 213 -3.88 -1.12 12.58
CA PHE A 213 -2.47 -1.01 12.94
C PHE A 213 -1.62 -2.06 12.22
N VAL A 214 -2.03 -3.34 12.26
CA VAL A 214 -1.31 -4.42 11.58
C VAL A 214 -1.26 -4.18 10.09
N PHE A 215 -2.39 -3.77 9.49
CA PHE A 215 -2.46 -3.49 8.06
C PHE A 215 -1.54 -2.34 7.64
N ILE A 216 -1.56 -1.17 8.32
CA ILE A 216 -0.75 -0.01 7.94
C ILE A 216 0.75 -0.30 8.06
N VAL A 217 1.15 -1.09 9.07
CA VAL A 217 2.55 -1.49 9.26
C VAL A 217 2.98 -2.49 8.17
N SER A 218 2.16 -3.51 7.89
CA SER A 218 2.44 -4.49 6.85
C SER A 218 2.47 -3.85 5.47
N ALA A 219 1.53 -2.96 5.17
CA ALA A 219 1.49 -2.20 3.93
C ALA A 219 2.71 -1.28 3.76
N SER A 220 3.21 -0.68 4.85
CA SER A 220 4.46 0.11 4.80
C SER A 220 5.66 -0.74 4.42
N ALA A 221 5.69 -2.01 4.82
CA ALA A 221 6.73 -2.96 4.46
C ALA A 221 6.59 -3.42 3.00
N GLU A 222 5.37 -3.64 2.52
CA GLU A 222 5.07 -4.02 1.14
C GLU A 222 5.50 -2.93 0.15
N MET A 223 5.27 -1.65 0.50
CA MET A 223 5.72 -0.50 -0.29
C MET A 223 7.23 -0.23 -0.20
N ASN A 224 8.00 -1.07 0.48
CA ASN A 224 9.45 -0.91 0.69
C ASN A 224 9.86 0.47 1.22
N ARG A 225 9.01 1.07 2.08
CA ARG A 225 9.27 2.39 2.65
C ARG A 225 9.91 2.29 4.04
N SER A 226 10.77 3.27 4.36
CA SER A 226 11.31 3.36 5.72
C SER A 226 10.18 3.29 6.77
N PRO A 227 10.27 2.45 7.82
CA PRO A 227 11.45 1.80 8.39
C PRO A 227 11.87 0.47 7.73
N PHE A 228 11.13 -0.03 6.73
CA PHE A 228 11.32 -1.35 6.10
C PHE A 228 12.07 -1.30 4.77
N ASP A 229 12.72 -0.20 4.44
CA ASP A 229 13.49 0.03 3.21
C ASP A 229 14.78 -0.83 3.18
N LEU A 230 14.60 -2.14 2.99
CA LEU A 230 15.68 -3.11 2.88
C LEU A 230 16.08 -3.41 1.44
N MET A 231 15.22 -3.05 0.49
CA MET A 231 15.47 -3.23 -0.94
C MET A 231 16.56 -2.30 -1.47
N GLU A 232 16.48 -1.02 -1.08
CA GLU A 232 17.41 0.04 -1.50
C GLU A 232 18.60 0.19 -0.54
N ALA A 233 18.96 -0.83 0.23
CA ALA A 233 19.98 -0.77 1.27
C ALA A 233 21.33 -0.25 0.76
N GLU A 234 21.43 1.04 0.41
CA GLU A 234 22.64 1.69 -0.10
C GLU A 234 23.87 1.44 0.78
N SER A 235 23.66 1.40 2.10
CA SER A 235 24.72 1.15 3.07
C SER A 235 25.19 -0.31 3.14
N GLU A 236 24.41 -1.27 2.64
CA GLU A 236 24.68 -2.71 2.74
C GLU A 236 24.94 -3.39 1.39
N LEU A 237 24.14 -3.09 0.36
CA LEU A 237 24.11 -3.80 -0.92
C LEU A 237 24.15 -2.87 -2.15
N THR A 238 24.73 -1.70 -2.03
CA THR A 238 24.83 -0.67 -3.08
C THR A 238 23.47 -0.06 -3.42
N ALA A 239 22.69 -0.68 -4.30
CA ALA A 239 21.32 -0.26 -4.66
C ALA A 239 20.34 -1.45 -4.73
N GLY A 240 20.66 -2.56 -4.08
CA GLY A 240 19.81 -3.74 -4.03
C GLY A 240 19.54 -4.36 -5.40
N PHE A 241 18.28 -4.77 -5.67
CA PHE A 241 17.92 -5.49 -6.89
C PHE A 241 17.99 -4.63 -8.16
N HIS A 242 17.82 -3.31 -8.03
CA HIS A 242 17.83 -2.39 -9.18
C HIS A 242 19.20 -1.75 -9.48
N THR A 243 20.28 -2.29 -8.89
CA THR A 243 21.67 -1.81 -9.11
C THR A 243 22.03 -1.68 -10.59
N GLU A 244 21.57 -2.62 -11.43
CA GLU A 244 21.87 -2.67 -12.85
C GLU A 244 20.80 -1.98 -13.71
N PHE A 245 19.69 -1.53 -13.14
CA PHE A 245 18.65 -0.83 -13.89
C PHE A 245 19.05 0.62 -14.17
N SER A 246 18.90 1.06 -15.41
CA SER A 246 19.16 2.45 -15.83
C SER A 246 18.05 2.99 -16.72
N GLY A 247 18.10 4.30 -17.02
CA GLY A 247 17.17 4.96 -17.94
C GLY A 247 15.69 4.72 -17.58
N MET A 248 14.90 4.39 -18.60
CA MET A 248 13.46 4.20 -18.44
C MET A 248 13.08 2.95 -17.61
N ARG A 249 13.92 1.91 -17.58
CA ARG A 249 13.65 0.71 -16.76
C ARG A 249 13.66 1.04 -15.27
N PHE A 250 14.63 1.82 -14.83
CA PHE A 250 14.63 2.36 -13.46
C PHE A 250 13.40 3.24 -13.21
N GLY A 251 13.01 4.06 -14.21
CA GLY A 251 11.80 4.86 -14.14
C GLY A 251 10.52 4.05 -13.96
N LEU A 252 10.40 2.90 -14.61
CA LEU A 252 9.26 1.99 -14.45
C LEU A 252 9.20 1.38 -13.05
N VAL A 253 10.34 0.98 -12.48
CA VAL A 253 10.41 0.47 -11.10
C VAL A 253 9.96 1.54 -10.12
N GLN A 254 10.50 2.75 -10.22
CA GLN A 254 10.10 3.88 -9.37
C GLN A 254 8.62 4.25 -9.53
N LEU A 255 8.09 4.18 -10.76
CA LEU A 255 6.67 4.40 -11.03
C LEU A 255 5.80 3.38 -10.29
N ALA A 256 6.18 2.10 -10.32
CA ALA A 256 5.45 1.04 -9.63
C ALA A 256 5.47 1.25 -8.11
N GLU A 257 6.63 1.51 -7.51
CA GLU A 257 6.76 1.77 -6.06
C GLU A 257 5.92 2.96 -5.58
N PHE A 258 5.94 4.07 -6.31
CA PHE A 258 5.10 5.22 -5.96
C PHE A 258 3.61 4.96 -6.23
N GLY A 259 3.30 4.17 -7.25
CA GLY A 259 1.93 3.75 -7.54
C GLY A 259 1.34 2.85 -6.46
N GLU A 260 2.14 1.96 -5.89
CA GLU A 260 1.73 1.13 -4.74
C GLU A 260 1.34 1.98 -3.54
N VAL A 261 2.00 3.11 -3.28
CA VAL A 261 1.60 4.04 -2.20
C VAL A 261 0.20 4.60 -2.43
N VAL A 262 -0.13 4.96 -3.68
CA VAL A 262 -1.46 5.47 -4.04
C VAL A 262 -2.52 4.39 -3.86
N ILE A 263 -2.25 3.19 -4.38
CA ILE A 263 -3.17 2.04 -4.32
C ILE A 263 -3.42 1.62 -2.88
N THR A 264 -2.37 1.45 -2.10
CA THR A 264 -2.48 1.08 -0.67
C THR A 264 -3.25 2.14 0.13
N SER A 265 -3.03 3.42 -0.17
CA SER A 265 -3.82 4.51 0.42
C SER A 265 -5.29 4.44 0.02
N ALA A 266 -5.60 4.03 -1.22
CA ALA A 266 -6.95 3.81 -1.69
C ALA A 266 -7.61 2.61 -0.99
N ILE A 267 -6.89 1.51 -0.84
CA ILE A 267 -7.34 0.30 -0.12
C ILE A 267 -7.64 0.62 1.35
N LEU A 268 -6.75 1.34 2.03
CA LEU A 268 -6.99 1.81 3.40
C LEU A 268 -8.25 2.66 3.52
N SER A 269 -8.48 3.55 2.55
CA SER A 269 -9.66 4.40 2.52
C SER A 269 -10.94 3.60 2.33
N THR A 270 -10.92 2.58 1.46
CA THR A 270 -12.10 1.72 1.19
C THR A 270 -12.40 0.80 2.37
N LEU A 271 -11.40 0.11 2.91
CA LEU A 271 -11.60 -0.92 3.91
C LEU A 271 -11.80 -0.38 5.33
N PHE A 272 -11.20 0.75 5.69
CA PHE A 272 -11.23 1.25 7.07
C PHE A 272 -11.96 2.58 7.26
N LEU A 273 -12.06 3.42 6.21
CA LEU A 273 -12.68 4.75 6.32
C LEU A 273 -13.94 4.92 5.46
N ARG A 274 -14.67 3.85 5.19
CA ARG A 274 -15.94 3.92 4.45
C ARG A 274 -15.80 4.49 3.03
N GLY A 275 -14.67 4.21 2.36
CA GLY A 275 -14.46 4.54 0.95
C GLY A 275 -14.81 5.98 0.59
N TRP A 276 -15.80 6.16 -0.27
CA TRP A 276 -16.27 7.45 -0.78
C TRP A 276 -17.23 8.20 0.16
N GLU A 277 -17.78 7.55 1.18
CA GLU A 277 -18.65 8.20 2.16
C GLU A 277 -17.85 8.81 3.30
N ASN A 278 -18.35 9.91 3.87
CA ASN A 278 -17.73 10.55 5.01
C ASN A 278 -18.61 10.41 6.27
N PRO A 279 -18.23 9.55 7.21
CA PRO A 279 -19.04 9.30 8.41
C PRO A 279 -19.08 10.47 9.40
N PHE A 280 -18.18 11.44 9.26
CA PHE A 280 -18.05 12.58 10.17
C PHE A 280 -18.80 13.82 9.72
N ILE A 281 -19.36 13.81 8.51
CA ILE A 281 -20.05 14.97 7.92
C ILE A 281 -21.53 14.63 7.73
N PRO A 282 -22.45 15.52 8.15
CA PRO A 282 -23.88 15.33 7.92
C PRO A 282 -24.23 15.08 6.46
N SER A 283 -25.25 14.28 6.21
CA SER A 283 -25.70 13.87 4.86
C SER A 283 -25.92 15.06 3.91
N ASP A 284 -26.39 16.20 4.45
CA ASP A 284 -26.68 17.39 3.65
C ASP A 284 -25.40 18.02 3.04
N TRP A 285 -24.26 17.96 3.76
CA TRP A 285 -22.97 18.42 3.27
C TRP A 285 -22.24 17.41 2.38
N GLN A 286 -22.59 16.13 2.48
CA GLN A 286 -22.02 15.10 1.60
C GLN A 286 -22.48 15.28 0.15
N GLN A 287 -23.68 15.86 -0.06
CA GLN A 287 -24.23 16.14 -1.38
C GLN A 287 -23.58 17.36 -2.06
N VAL A 288 -22.91 18.23 -1.31
CA VAL A 288 -22.26 19.45 -1.83
C VAL A 288 -21.02 19.12 -2.67
N LEU A 289 -20.28 18.06 -2.30
CA LEU A 289 -19.09 17.63 -3.01
C LEU A 289 -19.27 16.23 -3.60
N PRO A 290 -18.83 16.00 -4.84
CA PRO A 290 -18.85 14.66 -5.43
C PRO A 290 -18.13 13.63 -4.54
N ALA A 291 -18.67 12.43 -4.45
CA ALA A 291 -18.12 11.33 -3.64
C ALA A 291 -16.64 11.03 -3.96
N GLN A 292 -16.22 11.19 -5.20
CA GLN A 292 -14.87 11.03 -5.66
C GLN A 292 -13.87 11.99 -4.98
N ILE A 293 -14.31 13.23 -4.68
CA ILE A 293 -13.44 14.23 -4.02
C ILE A 293 -13.17 13.80 -2.58
N TRP A 294 -14.16 13.27 -1.87
CA TRP A 294 -13.98 12.73 -0.53
C TRP A 294 -13.02 11.55 -0.53
N PHE A 295 -13.16 10.65 -1.50
CA PHE A 295 -12.27 9.51 -1.66
C PHE A 295 -10.82 9.96 -1.90
N ILE A 296 -10.58 10.84 -2.87
CA ILE A 296 -9.26 11.37 -3.19
C ILE A 296 -8.65 12.10 -1.97
N GLY A 297 -9.46 12.85 -1.22
CA GLY A 297 -9.01 13.52 0.00
C GLY A 297 -8.46 12.54 1.05
N LYS A 298 -9.12 11.38 1.25
CA LYS A 298 -8.65 10.32 2.15
C LYS A 298 -7.39 9.62 1.61
N VAL A 299 -7.32 9.38 0.31
CA VAL A 299 -6.12 8.83 -0.33
C VAL A 299 -4.92 9.74 -0.10
N LEU A 300 -5.07 11.05 -0.34
CA LEU A 300 -4.00 12.03 -0.08
C LEU A 300 -3.62 12.10 1.39
N PHE A 301 -4.57 11.95 2.30
CA PHE A 301 -4.31 11.89 3.73
C PHE A 301 -3.43 10.69 4.11
N PHE A 302 -3.72 9.49 3.61
CA PHE A 302 -2.89 8.31 3.86
C PHE A 302 -1.52 8.41 3.19
N MET A 303 -1.45 8.93 1.97
CA MET A 303 -0.17 9.21 1.31
C MET A 303 0.72 10.15 2.15
N PHE A 304 0.10 11.16 2.78
CA PHE A 304 0.81 12.04 3.71
C PHE A 304 1.29 11.29 4.96
N ILE A 305 0.46 10.41 5.54
CA ILE A 305 0.85 9.59 6.70
C ILE A 305 2.04 8.69 6.35
N PHE A 306 2.03 8.00 5.22
CA PHE A 306 3.17 7.16 4.79
C PHE A 306 4.45 7.98 4.58
N THR A 307 4.32 9.15 3.99
CA THR A 307 5.45 10.08 3.85
C THR A 307 5.97 10.56 5.22
N TRP A 308 5.07 10.80 6.17
CA TRP A 308 5.43 11.21 7.52
C TRP A 308 6.13 10.07 8.29
N ILE A 309 5.62 8.85 8.20
CA ILE A 309 6.26 7.67 8.78
C ILE A 309 7.68 7.50 8.24
N ARG A 310 7.86 7.61 6.92
CA ARG A 310 9.17 7.57 6.25
C ARG A 310 10.12 8.65 6.76
N ALA A 311 9.61 9.84 7.05
CA ALA A 311 10.42 10.98 7.52
C ALA A 311 10.90 10.85 8.97
N THR A 312 10.19 10.09 9.80
CA THR A 312 10.37 10.09 11.27
C THR A 312 10.99 8.82 11.82
N LEU A 313 10.70 7.67 11.23
CA LEU A 313 11.17 6.39 11.76
C LEU A 313 12.54 6.01 11.21
N PRO A 314 13.47 5.53 12.08
CA PRO A 314 14.75 5.02 11.66
C PRO A 314 14.60 3.66 10.94
N ARG A 315 15.54 3.34 10.08
CA ARG A 315 15.60 2.07 9.38
C ARG A 315 15.92 0.91 10.34
N MET A 316 15.25 -0.22 10.15
CA MET A 316 15.46 -1.43 10.93
C MET A 316 16.39 -2.42 10.21
N ARG A 317 17.03 -3.33 10.97
CA ARG A 317 17.79 -4.46 10.40
C ARG A 317 16.86 -5.58 9.96
N ILE A 318 17.28 -6.38 8.99
CA ILE A 318 16.48 -7.50 8.46
C ILE A 318 16.04 -8.47 9.56
N ASP A 319 16.91 -8.81 10.52
CA ASP A 319 16.57 -9.72 11.62
C ASP A 319 15.46 -9.17 12.50
N GLN A 320 15.50 -7.85 12.76
CA GLN A 320 14.44 -7.16 13.53
C GLN A 320 13.14 -7.10 12.76
N VAL A 321 13.20 -6.79 11.46
CA VAL A 321 12.04 -6.73 10.57
C VAL A 321 11.35 -8.08 10.49
N MET A 322 12.09 -9.18 10.27
CA MET A 322 11.55 -10.53 10.23
C MET A 322 11.00 -10.98 11.58
N ALA A 323 11.72 -10.71 12.67
CA ALA A 323 11.23 -11.03 14.01
C ALA A 323 9.97 -10.25 14.38
N PHE A 324 9.82 -9.01 13.95
CA PHE A 324 8.66 -8.18 14.18
C PHE A 324 7.43 -8.71 13.43
N ALA A 325 7.57 -9.10 12.16
CA ALA A 325 6.48 -9.69 11.39
C ALA A 325 5.92 -10.95 12.06
N TRP A 326 6.79 -11.94 12.36
CA TRP A 326 6.36 -13.25 12.83
C TRP A 326 6.04 -13.32 14.33
N LYS A 327 6.77 -12.55 15.18
CA LYS A 327 6.60 -12.61 16.65
C LYS A 327 5.61 -11.59 17.19
N VAL A 328 5.33 -10.52 16.44
CA VAL A 328 4.44 -9.45 16.89
C VAL A 328 3.23 -9.29 15.99
N LEU A 329 3.39 -8.97 14.71
CA LEU A 329 2.27 -8.64 13.83
C LEU A 329 1.35 -9.84 13.57
N PHE A 330 1.92 -11.00 13.26
CA PHE A 330 1.14 -12.19 12.98
C PHE A 330 0.28 -12.65 14.18
N PRO A 331 0.80 -12.80 15.41
CA PRO A 331 -0.03 -13.08 16.58
C PRO A 331 -1.10 -12.02 16.87
N LEU A 332 -0.77 -10.74 16.69
CA LEU A 332 -1.73 -9.65 16.87
C LEU A 332 -2.88 -9.73 15.86
N ALA A 333 -2.58 -10.01 14.61
CA ALA A 333 -3.59 -10.23 13.56
C ALA A 333 -4.51 -11.41 13.89
N LEU A 334 -3.94 -12.53 14.35
CA LEU A 334 -4.72 -13.69 14.79
C LEU A 334 -5.64 -13.37 15.97
N ILE A 335 -5.13 -12.72 17.00
CA ILE A 335 -5.95 -12.30 18.15
C ILE A 335 -7.12 -11.43 17.68
N ASN A 336 -6.86 -10.44 16.82
CA ASN A 336 -7.91 -9.59 16.28
C ASN A 336 -8.96 -10.40 15.50
N MET A 337 -8.53 -11.31 14.63
CA MET A 337 -9.43 -12.16 13.84
C MET A 337 -10.33 -13.01 14.74
N PHE A 338 -9.77 -13.71 15.76
CA PHE A 338 -10.54 -14.54 16.65
C PHE A 338 -11.50 -13.74 17.54
N VAL A 339 -11.07 -12.58 18.07
CA VAL A 339 -11.94 -11.72 18.87
C VAL A 339 -13.10 -11.21 18.02
N THR A 340 -12.83 -10.77 16.80
CA THR A 340 -13.88 -10.31 15.88
C THR A 340 -14.84 -11.44 15.52
N ALA A 341 -14.34 -12.63 15.21
CA ALA A 341 -15.18 -13.79 14.93
C ALA A 341 -16.07 -14.14 16.13
N ALA A 342 -15.52 -14.13 17.35
CA ALA A 342 -16.31 -14.37 18.56
C ALA A 342 -17.42 -13.32 18.78
N LEU A 343 -17.12 -12.04 18.51
CA LEU A 343 -18.10 -10.96 18.61
C LEU A 343 -19.25 -11.12 17.61
N VAL A 344 -18.95 -11.50 16.36
CA VAL A 344 -19.97 -11.73 15.33
C VAL A 344 -20.83 -12.96 15.67
N VAL A 345 -20.26 -14.01 16.27
CA VAL A 345 -21.03 -15.19 16.72
C VAL A 345 -21.96 -14.84 17.88
N VAL A 346 -21.54 -13.96 18.79
CA VAL A 346 -22.38 -13.51 19.92
C VAL A 346 -23.53 -12.61 19.44
N TRP A 347 -23.32 -11.82 18.40
CA TRP A 347 -24.33 -10.95 17.78
C TRP A 347 -24.46 -11.27 16.29
N PRO A 348 -25.20 -12.33 15.93
CA PRO A 348 -25.31 -12.80 14.54
C PRO A 348 -26.24 -11.96 13.64
N ASP A 349 -26.63 -10.76 14.10
CA ASP A 349 -27.51 -9.88 13.35
C ASP A 349 -26.80 -9.30 12.12
N PRO A 350 -27.33 -9.44 10.91
CA PRO A 350 -26.77 -8.84 9.71
C PRO A 350 -26.78 -7.29 9.78
N ASP A 351 -27.65 -6.73 10.60
CA ASP A 351 -27.85 -5.30 10.80
C ASP A 351 -27.70 -4.91 12.29
N PRO A 352 -26.47 -4.92 12.85
CA PRO A 352 -26.25 -4.67 14.27
C PRO A 352 -26.71 -3.24 14.64
N THR A 353 -27.38 -3.14 15.80
CA THR A 353 -27.82 -1.86 16.37
C THR A 353 -26.58 -1.01 16.72
N TYR A 354 -26.70 0.32 16.68
CA TYR A 354 -25.61 1.22 17.06
C TYR A 354 -25.04 0.93 18.45
N THR A 355 -25.85 0.51 19.41
CA THR A 355 -25.41 0.09 20.76
C THR A 355 -24.49 -1.13 20.71
N GLN A 356 -24.81 -2.14 19.91
CA GLN A 356 -23.99 -3.33 19.70
C GLN A 356 -22.65 -2.97 19.04
N LEU A 357 -22.66 -2.09 18.02
CA LEU A 357 -21.44 -1.60 17.38
C LEU A 357 -20.52 -0.89 18.37
N TRP A 358 -21.05 -0.03 19.26
CA TRP A 358 -20.26 0.64 20.29
C TRP A 358 -19.68 -0.32 21.33
N VAL A 359 -20.42 -1.39 21.69
CA VAL A 359 -19.89 -2.45 22.55
C VAL A 359 -18.75 -3.18 21.86
N MET A 360 -18.88 -3.53 20.56
CA MET A 360 -17.80 -4.13 19.77
C MET A 360 -16.56 -3.22 19.73
N VAL A 361 -16.74 -1.92 19.52
CA VAL A 361 -15.66 -0.92 19.61
C VAL A 361 -14.96 -1.02 20.96
N GLY A 362 -15.72 -0.97 22.07
CA GLY A 362 -15.16 -1.03 23.42
C GLY A 362 -14.32 -2.29 23.67
N VAL A 363 -14.83 -3.45 23.26
CA VAL A 363 -14.11 -4.74 23.42
C VAL A 363 -12.81 -4.75 22.57
N ASN A 364 -12.88 -4.37 21.31
CA ASN A 364 -11.71 -4.37 20.42
C ASN A 364 -10.63 -3.37 20.86
N TRP A 365 -11.01 -2.19 21.37
CA TRP A 365 -10.08 -1.24 21.97
C TRP A 365 -9.47 -1.76 23.29
N ALA A 366 -10.25 -2.43 24.13
CA ALA A 366 -9.73 -3.06 25.35
C ALA A 366 -8.69 -4.15 25.00
N VAL A 367 -8.96 -4.96 23.99
CA VAL A 367 -8.00 -5.97 23.49
C VAL A 367 -6.75 -5.30 22.92
N ALA A 368 -6.89 -4.26 22.11
CA ALA A 368 -5.76 -3.53 21.54
C ALA A 368 -4.85 -2.94 22.63
N ILE A 369 -5.44 -2.28 23.64
CA ILE A 369 -4.70 -1.73 24.79
C ILE A 369 -4.06 -2.86 25.61
N GLY A 370 -4.78 -3.97 25.84
CA GLY A 370 -4.24 -5.15 26.53
C GLY A 370 -3.02 -5.73 25.84
N CYS A 371 -3.07 -5.89 24.52
CA CYS A 371 -1.95 -6.34 23.71
C CYS A 371 -0.76 -5.38 23.80
N LEU A 372 -1.00 -4.07 23.74
CA LEU A 372 0.04 -3.05 23.86
C LEU A 372 0.71 -3.08 25.23
N VAL A 373 -0.05 -3.23 26.32
CA VAL A 373 0.49 -3.36 27.68
C VAL A 373 1.28 -4.66 27.85
N CYS A 374 0.81 -5.77 27.29
CA CYS A 374 1.56 -7.03 27.32
C CYS A 374 2.87 -6.93 26.56
N PHE A 375 2.88 -6.25 25.40
CA PHE A 375 4.07 -6.05 24.60
C PHE A 375 5.12 -5.18 25.31
N THR A 376 4.70 -4.05 25.88
CA THR A 376 5.61 -3.16 26.66
C THR A 376 6.22 -3.87 27.86
N ARG A 377 5.42 -4.61 28.63
CA ARG A 377 5.92 -5.42 29.76
C ARG A 377 6.87 -6.52 29.33
N GLY A 378 6.66 -7.12 28.16
CA GLY A 378 7.56 -8.10 27.56
C GLY A 378 8.92 -7.50 27.25
N LEU A 379 8.95 -6.32 26.67
CA LEU A 379 10.19 -5.58 26.36
C LEU A 379 10.99 -5.23 27.63
N ASP A 380 10.32 -4.75 28.67
CA ASP A 380 10.96 -4.41 29.94
C ASP A 380 11.64 -5.61 30.63
N ARG A 381 11.06 -6.80 30.48
CA ARG A 381 11.68 -8.04 31.01
C ARG A 381 12.92 -8.48 30.24
N HIS A 382 12.97 -8.23 28.94
CA HIS A 382 14.14 -8.58 28.12
C HIS A 382 15.26 -7.54 28.19
N GLY A 383 14.93 -6.26 28.42
CA GLY A 383 15.90 -5.17 28.61
C GLY A 383 16.72 -5.27 29.91
N LYS A 384 16.25 -6.07 30.90
CA LYS A 384 16.94 -6.26 32.18
C LYS A 384 17.96 -7.41 32.21
N LYS A 385 18.39 -7.97 31.05
CA LYS A 385 19.54 -8.86 31.05
C LYS A 385 20.77 -8.04 31.42
N PRO A 386 21.52 -8.42 32.51
CA PRO A 386 22.72 -7.70 32.90
C PRO A 386 23.66 -7.67 31.71
N THR A 387 24.01 -6.48 31.28
CA THR A 387 25.17 -6.27 30.42
C THR A 387 26.33 -6.98 31.10
N ALA A 388 26.83 -8.04 30.51
CA ALA A 388 28.05 -8.69 30.98
C ALA A 388 29.07 -7.57 31.13
N SER A 389 29.52 -7.32 32.35
CA SER A 389 30.55 -6.36 32.64
C SER A 389 31.74 -6.76 31.76
N VAL A 390 32.08 -5.92 30.79
CA VAL A 390 33.33 -6.05 30.05
C VAL A 390 34.43 -5.86 31.10
N GLN A 391 34.96 -6.96 31.61
CA GLN A 391 36.17 -6.95 32.35
C GLN A 391 37.25 -6.46 31.36
N LEU A 392 37.65 -5.19 31.51
CA LEU A 392 38.86 -4.67 30.90
C LEU A 392 39.99 -5.59 31.36
N VAL A 393 40.42 -6.44 30.45
CA VAL A 393 41.67 -7.19 30.63
C VAL A 393 42.77 -6.12 30.75
N GLN A 394 43.18 -5.84 31.97
CA GLN A 394 44.37 -5.04 32.21
C GLN A 394 45.55 -5.81 31.57
N MET A 395 46.02 -5.29 30.46
CA MET A 395 47.30 -5.77 29.92
C MET A 395 48.39 -5.53 30.98
N PRO A 396 49.17 -6.53 31.30
CA PRO A 396 50.30 -6.31 32.21
C PRO A 396 51.28 -5.33 31.56
N ALA A 397 51.54 -4.24 32.27
CA ALA A 397 52.60 -3.32 31.95
C ALA A 397 53.93 -4.02 32.34
N GLU A 398 54.53 -4.75 31.41
CA GLU A 398 55.94 -5.14 31.45
C GLU A 398 56.38 -5.45 30.02
N VAL A 399 57.14 -4.54 29.40
CA VAL A 399 58.54 -4.76 29.09
C VAL A 399 59.18 -3.38 28.78
N SER A 400 60.01 -2.94 29.66
CA SER A 400 60.99 -1.89 29.50
C SER A 400 61.98 -2.18 28.37
#